data_b15353de63b4713a19a593489fa384d3
#
_entry.id   b15353de63b4713a19a593489fa384d3
#
_cell.length_a   1.000
_cell.length_b   1.000
_cell.length_c   1.000
_cell.angle_alpha   90.00
_cell.angle_beta   90.00
_cell.angle_gamma   90.00
#
_symmetry.space_group_name_H-M   'P 1'
#
loop_
_entity.id
_entity.type
_entity.pdbx_description
1 polymer ?
#
loop_
_entity_poly.entity_id
_entity_poly.type
_entity_poly.pdbx_seq_one_letter_code
_entity_poly.pdbx_strand_id
1 'polypeptide(L)'
;MLSAHITSFLNLINAQLEETSRGIISSHHFHNVQCGIANILSLLKYSNDVGEKANQLSRTASKYIAGHAVISSKITEGDITADADRLNAAREALAGFRFAVEHSQPNARVRTLGLSS
;
A
#
# COMPACT_ATOMS: atom_id res chain seq x y z
N MET A 1 17.99 -4.93 -4.46
CA MET A 1 17.25 -5.94 -3.68
C MET A 1 16.59 -5.29 -2.49
N LEU A 2 15.32 -5.58 -2.26
CA LEU A 2 14.59 -5.02 -1.12
C LEU A 2 15.01 -5.71 0.18
N SER A 3 15.05 -4.94 1.27
CA SER A 3 15.27 -5.53 2.59
C SER A 3 14.07 -6.39 3.00
N ALA A 4 14.29 -7.33 3.91
CA ALA A 4 13.22 -8.17 4.43
C ALA A 4 12.12 -7.33 5.11
N HIS A 5 12.49 -6.25 5.79
CA HIS A 5 11.52 -5.36 6.44
C HIS A 5 10.63 -4.66 5.42
N ILE A 6 11.22 -4.12 4.35
CA ILE A 6 10.45 -3.44 3.30
C ILE A 6 9.51 -4.44 2.61
N THR A 7 10.01 -5.62 2.27
CA THR A 7 9.18 -6.67 1.67
C THR A 7 8.02 -7.04 2.57
N SER A 8 8.26 -7.17 3.88
CA SER A 8 7.22 -7.48 4.86
C SER A 8 6.13 -6.40 4.88
N PHE A 9 6.51 -5.12 4.85
CA PHE A 9 5.52 -4.03 4.82
C PHE A 9 4.75 -3.98 3.51
N LEU A 10 5.40 -4.25 2.38
CA LEU A 10 4.71 -4.34 1.09
C LEU A 10 3.68 -5.48 1.10
N ASN A 11 4.06 -6.63 1.66
CA ASN A 11 3.15 -7.76 1.79
C ASN A 11 1.98 -7.43 2.73
N LEU A 12 2.22 -6.69 3.80
CA LEU A 12 1.17 -6.24 4.71
C LEU A 12 0.15 -5.36 3.97
N ILE A 13 0.62 -4.42 3.16
CA ILE A 13 -0.25 -3.55 2.38
C ILE A 13 -1.09 -4.37 1.40
N ASN A 14 -0.45 -5.29 0.68
CA ASN A 14 -1.15 -6.15 -0.26
C ASN A 14 -2.21 -7.02 0.47
N ALA A 15 -1.89 -7.53 1.65
CA ALA A 15 -2.81 -8.33 2.44
C ALA A 15 -4.09 -7.57 2.78
N GLN A 16 -4.00 -6.25 3.08
CA GLN A 16 -5.18 -5.44 3.37
C GLN A 16 -6.11 -5.35 2.16
N LEU A 17 -5.54 -5.18 0.97
CA LEU A 17 -6.33 -5.14 -0.27
C LEU A 17 -6.97 -6.50 -0.56
N GLU A 18 -6.23 -7.59 -0.39
CA GLU A 18 -6.73 -8.93 -0.64
C GLU A 18 -7.82 -9.34 0.36
N GLU A 19 -7.64 -9.04 1.64
CA GLU A 19 -8.66 -9.32 2.66
C GLU A 19 -9.94 -8.54 2.39
N THR A 20 -9.81 -7.27 1.98
CA THR A 20 -10.97 -6.45 1.59
C THR A 20 -11.69 -7.09 0.41
N SER A 21 -10.95 -7.58 -0.59
CA SER A 21 -11.54 -8.20 -1.79
C SER A 21 -12.28 -9.50 -1.46
N ARG A 22 -11.88 -10.19 -0.40
CA ARG A 22 -12.53 -11.42 0.07
C ARG A 22 -13.73 -11.16 0.96
N GLY A 23 -14.08 -9.89 1.19
CA GLY A 23 -15.20 -9.52 2.04
C GLY A 23 -14.88 -9.48 3.53
N ILE A 24 -13.61 -9.59 3.90
CA ILE A 24 -13.19 -9.43 5.30
C ILE A 24 -13.20 -7.94 5.61
N ILE A 25 -14.14 -7.53 6.46
CA ILE A 25 -14.31 -6.12 6.81
C ILE A 25 -13.57 -5.85 8.12
N SER A 26 -12.71 -4.83 8.12
CA SER A 26 -12.00 -4.40 9.32
C SER A 26 -11.76 -2.90 9.25
N SER A 27 -11.97 -2.23 10.37
CA SER A 27 -11.67 -0.80 10.49
C SER A 27 -10.15 -0.53 10.47
N HIS A 28 -9.34 -1.57 10.55
CA HIS A 28 -7.88 -1.45 10.57
C HIS A 28 -7.21 -1.56 9.20
N HIS A 29 -7.95 -1.95 8.15
CA HIS A 29 -7.34 -2.14 6.83
C HIS A 29 -6.62 -0.88 6.34
N PHE A 30 -7.29 0.26 6.33
CA PHE A 30 -6.68 1.49 5.86
C PHE A 30 -5.54 1.95 6.78
N HIS A 31 -5.74 1.83 8.09
CA HIS A 31 -4.69 2.15 9.07
C HIS A 31 -3.43 1.31 8.81
N ASN A 32 -3.60 0.02 8.57
CA ASN A 32 -2.47 -0.87 8.28
C ASN A 32 -1.75 -0.51 6.98
N VAL A 33 -2.50 -0.08 5.96
CA VAL A 33 -1.89 0.41 4.71
C VAL A 33 -1.04 1.65 5.00
N GLN A 34 -1.58 2.61 5.75
CA GLN A 34 -0.84 3.83 6.08
C GLN A 34 0.40 3.55 6.93
N CYS A 35 0.28 2.65 7.90
CA CYS A 35 1.42 2.26 8.74
C CYS A 35 2.50 1.58 7.90
N GLY A 36 2.12 0.69 6.98
CA GLY A 36 3.07 0.03 6.08
C GLY A 36 3.82 1.04 5.22
N ILE A 37 3.10 1.99 4.62
CA ILE A 37 3.71 3.04 3.80
C ILE A 37 4.66 3.89 4.65
N ALA A 38 4.22 4.35 5.82
CA ALA A 38 5.04 5.19 6.69
C ALA A 38 6.32 4.49 7.13
N ASN A 39 6.22 3.21 7.48
CA ASN A 39 7.38 2.41 7.88
C ASN A 39 8.37 2.25 6.71
N ILE A 40 7.89 1.99 5.51
CA ILE A 40 8.75 1.89 4.33
C ILE A 40 9.46 3.22 4.08
N LEU A 41 8.72 4.34 4.12
CA LEU A 41 9.31 5.66 3.88
C LEU A 41 10.37 6.00 4.91
N SER A 42 10.21 5.56 6.16
CA SER A 42 11.21 5.80 7.21
C SER A 42 12.51 5.04 6.98
N LEU A 43 12.48 3.97 6.20
CA LEU A 43 13.66 3.15 5.90
C LEU A 43 14.39 3.60 4.64
N LEU A 44 13.84 4.56 3.90
CA LEU A 44 14.39 5.01 2.62
C LEU A 44 14.86 6.45 2.69
N LYS A 45 15.81 6.78 1.84
CA LYS A 45 16.17 8.17 1.58
C LYS A 45 15.00 8.82 0.84
N TYR A 46 14.55 9.97 1.32
CA TYR A 46 13.42 10.66 0.71
C TYR A 46 13.71 11.00 -0.76
N SER A 47 12.71 10.77 -1.61
CA SER A 47 12.70 11.24 -2.98
C SER A 47 11.27 11.63 -3.36
N ASN A 48 11.14 12.61 -4.26
CA ASN A 48 9.82 13.04 -4.71
C ASN A 48 9.05 11.91 -5.40
N ASP A 49 9.74 11.06 -6.15
CA ASP A 49 9.11 9.96 -6.87
C ASP A 49 8.48 8.95 -5.90
N VAL A 50 9.22 8.55 -4.87
CA VAL A 50 8.69 7.63 -3.84
C VAL A 50 7.54 8.29 -3.09
N GLY A 51 7.67 9.57 -2.75
CA GLY A 51 6.61 10.30 -2.06
C GLY A 51 5.31 10.38 -2.87
N GLU A 52 5.42 10.66 -4.18
CA GLU A 52 4.26 10.70 -5.07
C GLU A 52 3.60 9.33 -5.20
N LYS A 53 4.39 8.28 -5.36
CA LYS A 53 3.87 6.91 -5.44
C LYS A 53 3.21 6.48 -4.14
N ALA A 54 3.79 6.86 -3.00
CA ALA A 54 3.18 6.59 -1.70
C ALA A 54 1.83 7.28 -1.55
N ASN A 55 1.72 8.56 -1.96
CA ASN A 55 0.47 9.30 -1.92
C ASN A 55 -0.58 8.70 -2.85
N GLN A 56 -0.18 8.27 -4.04
CA GLN A 56 -1.08 7.62 -4.98
C GLN A 56 -1.62 6.32 -4.41
N LEU A 57 -0.76 5.51 -3.82
CA LEU A 57 -1.16 4.25 -3.18
C LEU A 57 -2.13 4.52 -2.01
N SER A 58 -1.82 5.48 -1.16
CA SER A 58 -2.68 5.84 -0.04
C SER A 58 -4.08 6.25 -0.52
N ARG A 59 -4.16 7.09 -1.55
CA ARG A 59 -5.45 7.56 -2.09
C ARG A 59 -6.24 6.43 -2.74
N THR A 60 -5.60 5.61 -3.57
CA THR A 60 -6.30 4.52 -4.27
C THR A 60 -6.75 3.44 -3.30
N ALA A 61 -5.92 3.10 -2.31
CA ALA A 61 -6.29 2.13 -1.28
C ALA A 61 -7.47 2.65 -0.44
N SER A 62 -7.44 3.93 -0.06
CA SER A 62 -8.53 4.55 0.70
C SER A 62 -9.85 4.50 -0.06
N LYS A 63 -9.83 4.86 -1.34
CA LYS A 63 -11.03 4.83 -2.18
C LYS A 63 -11.58 3.41 -2.32
N TYR A 64 -10.71 2.44 -2.50
CA TYR A 64 -11.13 1.06 -2.64
C TYR A 64 -11.74 0.53 -1.34
N ILE A 65 -11.05 0.69 -0.22
CA ILE A 65 -11.51 0.17 1.08
C ILE A 65 -12.83 0.83 1.47
N ALA A 66 -12.94 2.15 1.36
CA ALA A 66 -14.16 2.87 1.69
C ALA A 66 -15.31 2.51 0.74
N GLY A 67 -15.04 2.42 -0.55
CA GLY A 67 -16.04 2.07 -1.56
C GLY A 67 -16.55 0.64 -1.38
N HIS A 68 -15.67 -0.30 -1.07
CA HIS A 68 -16.05 -1.69 -0.84
C HIS A 68 -16.97 -1.83 0.39
N ALA A 69 -16.69 -1.08 1.45
CA ALA A 69 -17.53 -1.10 2.64
C ALA A 69 -18.95 -0.61 2.36
N VAL A 70 -19.12 0.36 1.46
CA VAL A 70 -20.46 0.86 1.05
C VAL A 70 -21.19 -0.18 0.21
N ILE A 71 -20.49 -0.88 -0.68
CA ILE A 71 -21.09 -1.87 -1.58
C ILE A 71 -21.69 -3.05 -0.82
N SER A 72 -21.17 -3.37 0.36
CA SER A 72 -21.67 -4.51 1.15
C SER A 72 -23.15 -4.36 1.55
N SER A 73 -23.76 -3.16 1.42
CA SER A 73 -25.15 -2.92 1.78
C SER A 73 -26.11 -2.98 0.59
N LYS A 74 -25.66 -2.70 -0.64
CA LYS A 74 -26.47 -2.78 -1.87
C LYS A 74 -25.56 -3.07 -3.06
N ILE A 75 -25.74 -4.22 -3.71
CA ILE A 75 -24.89 -4.61 -4.84
C ILE A 75 -25.65 -4.44 -6.15
N THR A 76 -25.15 -3.59 -7.04
CA THR A 76 -25.58 -3.48 -8.43
C THR A 76 -24.40 -3.88 -9.33
N GLU A 77 -24.67 -4.18 -10.62
CA GLU A 77 -23.57 -4.51 -11.56
C GLU A 77 -22.60 -3.34 -11.71
N GLY A 78 -23.12 -2.10 -11.73
CA GLY A 78 -22.27 -0.92 -11.80
C GLY A 78 -21.36 -0.79 -10.59
N ASP A 79 -21.87 -1.14 -9.40
CA ASP A 79 -21.07 -1.10 -8.17
C ASP A 79 -19.96 -2.14 -8.18
N ILE A 80 -20.22 -3.34 -8.71
CA ILE A 80 -19.21 -4.41 -8.83
C ILE A 80 -18.11 -3.98 -9.77
N THR A 81 -18.45 -3.39 -10.92
CA THR A 81 -17.48 -2.89 -11.90
C THR A 81 -16.64 -1.77 -11.31
N ALA A 82 -17.27 -0.81 -10.63
CA ALA A 82 -16.56 0.30 -10.00
C ALA A 82 -15.61 -0.19 -8.90
N ASP A 83 -16.03 -1.19 -8.12
CA ASP A 83 -15.21 -1.78 -7.09
C ASP A 83 -13.97 -2.48 -7.67
N ALA A 84 -14.16 -3.25 -8.74
CA ALA A 84 -13.07 -3.91 -9.44
C ALA A 84 -12.08 -2.90 -10.01
N ASP A 85 -12.57 -1.79 -10.57
CA ASP A 85 -11.74 -0.73 -11.10
C ASP A 85 -10.90 -0.06 -10.00
N ARG A 86 -11.53 0.18 -8.83
CA ARG A 86 -10.81 0.75 -7.69
C ARG A 86 -9.76 -0.21 -7.14
N LEU A 87 -10.04 -1.50 -7.10
CA LEU A 87 -9.06 -2.50 -6.68
C LEU A 87 -7.88 -2.55 -7.66
N ASN A 88 -8.16 -2.54 -8.96
CA ASN A 88 -7.10 -2.53 -9.97
C ASN A 88 -6.24 -1.28 -9.85
N ALA A 89 -6.84 -0.12 -9.63
CA ALA A 89 -6.09 1.12 -9.43
C ALA A 89 -5.18 1.03 -8.20
N ALA A 90 -5.67 0.46 -7.10
CA ALA A 90 -4.88 0.26 -5.89
C ALA A 90 -3.72 -0.71 -6.13
N ARG A 91 -3.98 -1.81 -6.84
CA ARG A 91 -2.93 -2.78 -7.18
C ARG A 91 -1.86 -2.17 -8.08
N GLU A 92 -2.25 -1.39 -9.07
CA GLU A 92 -1.31 -0.68 -9.94
C GLU A 92 -0.49 0.34 -9.15
N ALA A 93 -1.13 1.06 -8.24
CA ALA A 93 -0.44 2.02 -7.38
C ALA A 93 0.57 1.32 -6.46
N LEU A 94 0.21 0.14 -5.93
CA LEU A 94 1.12 -0.67 -5.12
C LEU A 94 2.32 -1.14 -5.95
N ALA A 95 2.09 -1.60 -7.17
CA ALA A 95 3.16 -2.02 -8.07
C ALA A 95 4.10 -0.85 -8.40
N GLY A 96 3.55 0.33 -8.67
CA GLY A 96 4.34 1.53 -8.92
C GLY A 96 5.15 1.96 -7.70
N PHE A 97 4.55 1.90 -6.52
CA PHE A 97 5.24 2.20 -5.27
C PHE A 97 6.38 1.20 -5.03
N ARG A 98 6.12 -0.08 -5.21
CA ARG A 98 7.15 -1.12 -5.09
C ARG A 98 8.31 -0.87 -6.05
N PHE A 99 8.02 -0.55 -7.30
CA PHE A 99 9.05 -0.23 -8.29
C PHE A 99 9.89 0.97 -7.83
N ALA A 100 9.26 2.04 -7.38
CA ALA A 100 9.97 3.23 -6.90
C ALA A 100 10.83 2.90 -5.67
N VAL A 101 10.31 2.07 -4.76
CA VAL A 101 11.06 1.63 -3.57
C VAL A 101 12.28 0.80 -3.97
N GLU A 102 12.14 -0.10 -4.94
CA GLU A 102 13.24 -0.94 -5.41
C GLU A 102 14.39 -0.11 -6.01
N HIS A 103 14.07 1.05 -6.56
CA HIS A 103 15.06 1.95 -7.17
C HIS A 103 15.51 3.06 -6.23
N SER A 104 15.07 3.04 -4.99
CA SER A 104 15.43 4.04 -3.99
C SER A 104 16.61 3.57 -3.16
N GLN A 105 17.34 4.55 -2.59
CA GLN A 105 18.45 4.27 -1.71
C GLN A 105 17.97 4.14 -0.27
N PRO A 106 18.59 3.26 0.54
CA PRO A 106 18.29 3.19 1.96
C PRO A 106 18.61 4.50 2.66
N ASN A 107 17.85 4.78 3.71
CA ASN A 107 18.16 5.89 4.60
C ASN A 107 19.54 5.64 5.22
N ALA A 108 20.38 6.68 5.32
CA ALA A 108 21.72 6.57 5.87
C ALA A 108 21.73 6.00 7.29
N ARG A 109 20.72 6.35 8.09
CA ARG A 109 20.57 5.84 9.45
C ARG A 109 20.36 4.32 9.47
N VAL A 110 19.51 3.82 8.58
CA VAL A 110 19.26 2.38 8.44
C VAL A 110 20.52 1.67 7.97
N ARG A 111 21.24 2.29 7.03
CA ARG A 111 22.49 1.76 6.50
C ARG A 111 23.54 1.62 7.61
N THR A 112 23.65 2.63 8.47
CA THR A 112 24.57 2.60 9.61
C THR A 112 24.19 1.48 10.58
N LEU A 113 22.92 1.31 10.90
CA LEU A 113 22.45 0.23 11.75
C LEU A 113 22.71 -1.14 11.13
N GLY A 114 22.59 -1.23 9.82
CA GLY A 114 22.90 -2.46 9.09
C GLY A 114 24.36 -2.84 9.18
N LEU A 115 25.25 -1.86 9.17
CA LEU A 115 26.70 -2.09 9.29
C LEU A 115 27.11 -2.47 10.70
N SER A 116 26.37 -2.03 11.71
CA SER A 116 26.68 -2.35 13.09
C SER A 116 26.12 -3.70 13.53
N SER A 117 25.32 -4.30 12.69
CA SER A 117 24.82 -5.66 12.94
C SER A 117 25.74 -6.72 12.27
#